data_00472d456e9ba5c8a3ec6edb70db56d3
#
_entry.id   00472d456e9ba5c8a3ec6edb70db56d3
#
_cell.length_a   1.000
_cell.length_b   1.000
_cell.length_c   1.000
_cell.angle_alpha   90.00
_cell.angle_beta   90.00
_cell.angle_gamma   90.00
#
_symmetry.space_group_name_H-M   'P 1'
#
loop_
_entity.id
_entity.type
_entity.pdbx_description
1 polymer ?
#
loop_
_entity_poly.entity_id
_entity_poly.type
_entity_poly.pdbx_seq_one_letter_code
_entity_poly.pdbx_strand_id
1 'polypeptide(L)'
;RVSDIYLLNEAKLMSMGFGEKTSHNLINQLIRSRKESIEDWRFLAAFGVQRLGMGNCENLLRNYSVEKIFDLSVKDISNINGFAEITAELIFDGLTLIKPQYEVLISGGFKLEHTLLNTELNQSNSPFNSKTIVFTGTMSESRAKLQKQAKAFGANVGKSVSSKTDFLIIGEN
;
A
#
# COMPACT_ATOMS: atom_id res chain seq x y z
N ARG A 1 13.33 -13.42 11.61
CA ARG A 1 12.60 -12.93 10.41
C ARG A 1 11.26 -12.34 10.86
N VAL A 2 10.66 -11.46 10.06
CA VAL A 2 9.34 -10.86 10.40
C VAL A 2 8.28 -11.95 10.55
N SER A 3 8.31 -13.00 9.74
CA SER A 3 7.41 -14.16 9.85
C SER A 3 7.48 -14.85 11.22
N ASP A 4 8.64 -14.85 11.87
CA ASP A 4 8.85 -15.57 13.13
C ASP A 4 8.10 -14.88 14.30
N ILE A 5 7.83 -13.57 14.18
CA ILE A 5 7.03 -12.82 15.15
C ILE A 5 5.62 -13.41 15.27
N TYR A 6 5.08 -13.89 14.16
CA TYR A 6 3.74 -14.49 14.11
C TYR A 6 3.66 -15.92 14.65
N LEU A 7 4.80 -16.52 15.00
CA LEU A 7 4.89 -17.80 15.70
C LEU A 7 4.99 -17.64 17.23
N LEU A 8 5.07 -16.40 17.72
CA LEU A 8 5.13 -16.12 19.14
C LEU A 8 3.77 -16.38 19.82
N ASN A 9 3.84 -16.79 21.08
CA ASN A 9 2.70 -16.88 21.99
C ASN A 9 3.01 -16.15 23.30
N GLU A 10 2.00 -15.97 24.16
CA GLU A 10 2.16 -15.25 25.43
C GLU A 10 3.24 -15.88 26.31
N ALA A 11 3.25 -17.21 26.45
CA ALA A 11 4.23 -17.92 27.27
C ALA A 11 5.68 -17.66 26.80
N LYS A 12 5.90 -17.65 25.49
CA LYS A 12 7.21 -17.35 24.91
C LYS A 12 7.63 -15.90 25.15
N LEU A 13 6.72 -14.95 25.00
CA LEU A 13 7.01 -13.53 25.30
C LEU A 13 7.33 -13.34 26.78
N MET A 14 6.56 -13.97 27.68
CA MET A 14 6.84 -13.92 29.12
C MET A 14 8.20 -14.53 29.47
N SER A 15 8.60 -15.64 28.83
CA SER A 15 9.93 -16.23 29.02
C SER A 15 11.08 -15.34 28.50
N MET A 16 10.79 -14.37 27.62
CA MET A 16 11.71 -13.36 27.15
C MET A 16 11.75 -12.08 28.01
N GLY A 17 11.00 -12.08 29.15
CA GLY A 17 10.96 -10.98 30.10
C GLY A 17 9.86 -9.95 29.90
N PHE A 18 8.92 -10.18 28.96
CA PHE A 18 7.73 -9.32 28.84
C PHE A 18 6.72 -9.62 29.97
N GLY A 19 6.12 -8.57 30.52
CA GLY A 19 5.04 -8.73 31.49
C GLY A 19 3.77 -9.32 30.84
N GLU A 20 2.92 -9.99 31.64
CA GLU A 20 1.71 -10.68 31.20
C GLU A 20 0.81 -9.78 30.33
N LYS A 21 0.45 -8.58 30.82
CA LYS A 21 -0.38 -7.61 30.08
C LYS A 21 0.22 -7.20 28.74
N THR A 22 1.54 -7.01 28.69
CA THR A 22 2.25 -6.64 27.46
C THR A 22 2.24 -7.80 26.46
N SER A 23 2.50 -9.03 26.94
CA SER A 23 2.47 -10.24 26.13
C SER A 23 1.09 -10.47 25.51
N HIS A 24 0.04 -10.36 26.33
CA HIS A 24 -1.35 -10.46 25.87
C HIS A 24 -1.69 -9.42 24.79
N ASN A 25 -1.34 -8.15 25.04
CA ASN A 25 -1.60 -7.08 24.08
C ASN A 25 -0.85 -7.29 22.76
N LEU A 26 0.42 -7.72 22.80
CA LEU A 26 1.22 -8.00 21.60
C LEU A 26 0.60 -9.12 20.77
N ILE A 27 0.21 -10.24 21.41
CA ILE A 27 -0.42 -11.37 20.71
C ILE A 27 -1.75 -10.93 20.09
N ASN A 28 -2.57 -10.17 20.80
CA ASN A 28 -3.83 -9.65 20.26
C ASN A 28 -3.60 -8.74 19.03
N GLN A 29 -2.57 -7.87 19.04
CA GLN A 29 -2.24 -7.05 17.88
C GLN A 29 -1.76 -7.91 16.69
N LEU A 30 -0.98 -8.95 16.92
CA LEU A 30 -0.57 -9.88 15.86
C LEU A 30 -1.76 -10.64 15.26
N ILE A 31 -2.70 -11.10 16.10
CA ILE A 31 -3.93 -11.74 15.64
C ILE A 31 -4.78 -10.75 14.82
N ARG A 32 -4.93 -9.53 15.32
CA ARG A 32 -5.69 -8.46 14.67
C ARG A 32 -5.12 -8.12 13.29
N SER A 33 -3.79 -7.97 13.20
CA SER A 33 -3.12 -7.63 11.92
C SER A 33 -3.30 -8.66 10.81
N ARG A 34 -3.64 -9.93 11.16
CA ARG A 34 -4.00 -10.97 10.18
C ARG A 34 -5.49 -10.99 9.83
N LYS A 35 -6.34 -10.57 10.77
CA LYS A 35 -7.80 -10.59 10.57
C LYS A 35 -8.32 -9.40 9.78
N GLU A 36 -7.75 -8.24 10.02
CA GLU A 36 -8.09 -7.01 9.32
C GLU A 36 -7.45 -7.01 7.92
N SER A 37 -8.19 -6.52 6.92
CA SER A 37 -7.62 -6.32 5.60
C SER A 37 -6.70 -5.09 5.60
N ILE A 38 -5.65 -5.16 4.80
CA ILE A 38 -4.69 -4.07 4.60
C ILE A 38 -4.54 -3.82 3.10
N GLU A 39 -4.43 -2.57 2.71
CA GLU A 39 -4.17 -2.24 1.32
C GLU A 39 -2.83 -2.87 0.87
N ASP A 40 -2.84 -3.51 -0.28
CA ASP A 40 -1.69 -4.25 -0.83
C ASP A 40 -0.43 -3.38 -1.00
N TRP A 41 -0.60 -2.10 -1.40
CA TRP A 41 0.50 -1.15 -1.50
C TRP A 41 1.13 -0.81 -0.13
N ARG A 42 0.34 -0.78 0.95
CA ARG A 42 0.86 -0.56 2.32
C ARG A 42 1.61 -1.79 2.81
N PHE A 43 1.06 -2.97 2.54
CA PHE A 43 1.71 -4.23 2.88
C PHE A 43 3.06 -4.36 2.16
N LEU A 44 3.11 -4.04 0.86
CA LEU A 44 4.34 -4.03 0.08
C LEU A 44 5.35 -3.00 0.60
N ALA A 45 4.91 -1.77 0.92
CA ALA A 45 5.78 -0.71 1.43
C ALA A 45 6.44 -1.06 2.77
N ALA A 46 5.79 -1.91 3.58
CA ALA A 46 6.33 -2.34 4.89
C ALA A 46 7.63 -3.17 4.77
N PHE A 47 7.93 -3.75 3.61
CA PHE A 47 9.18 -4.47 3.37
C PHE A 47 10.39 -3.54 3.20
N GLY A 48 10.19 -2.24 3.02
CA GLY A 48 11.27 -1.26 2.96
C GLY A 48 12.18 -1.40 1.74
N VAL A 49 11.66 -1.87 0.61
CA VAL A 49 12.42 -1.93 -0.64
C VAL A 49 12.88 -0.54 -1.05
N GLN A 50 14.16 -0.42 -1.39
CA GLN A 50 14.75 0.86 -1.78
C GLN A 50 14.00 1.45 -2.98
N ARG A 51 13.74 2.76 -2.93
CA ARG A 51 12.94 3.51 -3.94
C ARG A 51 11.47 3.10 -4.04
N LEU A 52 11.00 2.11 -3.28
CA LEU A 52 9.62 1.64 -3.29
C LEU A 52 8.89 2.03 -2.00
N GLY A 53 8.83 3.34 -1.73
CA GLY A 53 8.00 3.89 -0.65
C GLY A 53 6.50 3.83 -1.00
N MET A 54 5.62 4.21 -0.06
CA MET A 54 4.16 4.06 -0.18
C MET A 54 3.59 4.54 -1.52
N GLY A 55 3.96 5.75 -1.98
CA GLY A 55 3.47 6.29 -3.26
C GLY A 55 3.94 5.50 -4.47
N ASN A 56 5.17 4.99 -4.44
CA ASN A 56 5.72 4.18 -5.52
C ASN A 56 5.14 2.76 -5.50
N CYS A 57 4.83 2.18 -4.32
CA CYS A 57 4.07 0.93 -4.22
C CYS A 57 2.69 1.08 -4.85
N GLU A 58 1.96 2.15 -4.51
CA GLU A 58 0.64 2.42 -5.09
C GLU A 58 0.73 2.62 -6.62
N ASN A 59 1.75 3.36 -7.12
CA ASN A 59 1.97 3.54 -8.55
C ASN A 59 2.29 2.20 -9.25
N LEU A 60 3.13 1.37 -8.68
CA LEU A 60 3.45 0.04 -9.20
C LEU A 60 2.19 -0.82 -9.30
N LEU A 61 1.39 -0.88 -8.21
CA LEU A 61 0.21 -1.73 -8.12
C LEU A 61 -0.99 -1.21 -8.91
N ARG A 62 -1.00 0.05 -9.32
CA ARG A 62 -1.94 0.58 -10.32
C ARG A 62 -1.65 0.11 -11.74
N ASN A 63 -0.43 -0.30 -12.03
CA ASN A 63 -0.02 -0.77 -13.35
C ASN A 63 0.00 -2.30 -13.43
N TYR A 64 0.33 -2.99 -12.34
CA TYR A 64 0.40 -4.44 -12.26
C TYR A 64 -0.20 -4.95 -10.95
N SER A 65 -1.00 -6.01 -11.00
CA SER A 65 -1.55 -6.61 -9.78
C SER A 65 -0.44 -7.17 -8.89
N VAL A 66 -0.71 -7.28 -7.60
CA VAL A 66 0.28 -7.72 -6.60
C VAL A 66 0.80 -9.14 -6.86
N GLU A 67 0.01 -9.99 -7.53
CA GLU A 67 0.42 -11.34 -7.92
C GLU A 67 1.47 -11.33 -9.04
N LYS A 68 1.49 -10.27 -9.87
CA LYS A 68 2.37 -10.15 -11.03
C LYS A 68 3.67 -9.39 -10.77
N ILE A 69 3.73 -8.57 -9.70
CA ILE A 69 4.89 -7.69 -9.47
C ILE A 69 6.22 -8.44 -9.32
N PHE A 70 6.19 -9.68 -8.86
CA PHE A 70 7.40 -10.50 -8.64
C PHE A 70 7.90 -11.21 -9.91
N ASP A 71 7.16 -11.09 -11.02
CA ASP A 71 7.51 -11.66 -12.31
C ASP A 71 7.84 -10.59 -13.36
N LEU A 72 7.83 -9.31 -12.96
CA LEU A 72 8.18 -8.18 -13.83
C LEU A 72 9.68 -8.15 -14.11
N SER A 73 10.04 -7.74 -15.33
CA SER A 73 11.40 -7.38 -15.68
C SER A 73 11.72 -5.93 -15.31
N VAL A 74 12.99 -5.56 -15.28
CA VAL A 74 13.42 -4.14 -15.13
C VAL A 74 12.76 -3.25 -16.19
N LYS A 75 12.62 -3.76 -17.41
CA LYS A 75 11.98 -3.02 -18.52
C LYS A 75 10.50 -2.77 -18.25
N ASP A 76 9.77 -3.74 -17.69
CA ASP A 76 8.36 -3.55 -17.37
C ASP A 76 8.19 -2.46 -16.31
N ILE A 77 9.06 -2.45 -15.30
CA ILE A 77 9.05 -1.45 -14.23
C ILE A 77 9.43 -0.06 -14.77
N SER A 78 10.46 0.03 -15.61
CA SER A 78 10.91 1.32 -16.19
C SER A 78 9.90 1.95 -17.16
N ASN A 79 8.99 1.16 -17.72
CA ASN A 79 7.89 1.65 -18.56
C ASN A 79 6.79 2.36 -17.74
N ILE A 80 6.77 2.20 -16.42
CA ILE A 80 5.81 2.90 -15.56
C ILE A 80 6.26 4.35 -15.38
N ASN A 81 5.35 5.29 -15.64
CA ASN A 81 5.63 6.71 -15.44
C ASN A 81 6.10 6.99 -13.99
N GLY A 82 7.23 7.64 -13.86
CA GLY A 82 7.87 7.96 -12.56
C GLY A 82 8.97 6.99 -12.13
N PHE A 83 9.25 5.91 -12.89
CA PHE A 83 10.35 5.00 -12.63
C PHE A 83 11.40 5.10 -13.75
N ALA A 84 12.52 5.79 -13.45
CA ALA A 84 13.69 5.77 -14.33
C ALA A 84 14.42 4.41 -14.23
N GLU A 85 15.25 4.08 -15.19
CA GLU A 85 15.94 2.79 -15.31
C GLU A 85 16.66 2.36 -14.02
N ILE A 86 17.48 3.25 -13.46
CA ILE A 86 18.19 2.98 -12.17
C ILE A 86 17.19 2.69 -11.03
N THR A 87 16.05 3.38 -11.02
CA THR A 87 15.00 3.13 -10.02
C THR A 87 14.35 1.77 -10.23
N ALA A 88 14.11 1.40 -11.49
CA ALA A 88 13.53 0.11 -11.86
C ALA A 88 14.44 -1.05 -11.49
N GLU A 89 15.74 -0.94 -11.68
CA GLU A 89 16.74 -1.93 -11.25
C GLU A 89 16.70 -2.14 -9.74
N LEU A 90 16.73 -1.06 -8.94
CA LEU A 90 16.68 -1.15 -7.48
C LEU A 90 15.37 -1.76 -6.98
N ILE A 91 14.26 -1.46 -7.65
CA ILE A 91 12.95 -2.05 -7.32
C ILE A 91 12.95 -3.55 -7.66
N PHE A 92 13.43 -3.93 -8.84
CA PHE A 92 13.51 -5.32 -9.29
C PHE A 92 14.34 -6.18 -8.32
N ASP A 93 15.54 -5.72 -7.97
CA ASP A 93 16.41 -6.41 -7.02
C ASP A 93 15.75 -6.53 -5.65
N GLY A 94 15.14 -5.45 -5.18
CA GLY A 94 14.42 -5.44 -3.91
C GLY A 94 13.22 -6.38 -3.89
N LEU A 95 12.40 -6.41 -4.94
CA LEU A 95 11.27 -7.34 -5.07
C LEU A 95 11.76 -8.80 -5.08
N THR A 96 12.82 -9.09 -5.82
CA THR A 96 13.44 -10.42 -5.84
C THR A 96 13.87 -10.85 -4.44
N LEU A 97 14.49 -9.95 -3.67
CA LEU A 97 14.97 -10.23 -2.32
C LEU A 97 13.83 -10.50 -1.32
N ILE A 98 12.72 -9.76 -1.43
CA ILE A 98 11.61 -9.88 -0.47
C ILE A 98 10.61 -10.99 -0.82
N LYS A 99 10.58 -11.48 -2.07
CA LYS A 99 9.61 -12.46 -2.58
C LYS A 99 9.38 -13.64 -1.62
N PRO A 100 10.43 -14.35 -1.13
CA PRO A 100 10.23 -15.51 -0.25
C PRO A 100 9.54 -15.12 1.08
N GLN A 101 9.88 -13.96 1.63
CA GLN A 101 9.30 -13.49 2.88
C GLN A 101 7.86 -13.00 2.69
N TYR A 102 7.58 -12.35 1.55
CA TYR A 102 6.23 -11.95 1.15
C TYR A 102 5.31 -13.16 1.06
N GLU A 103 5.72 -14.21 0.34
CA GLU A 103 4.95 -15.45 0.15
C GLU A 103 4.64 -16.14 1.49
N VAL A 104 5.62 -16.20 2.41
CA VAL A 104 5.41 -16.77 3.75
C VAL A 104 4.36 -15.97 4.54
N LEU A 105 4.37 -14.65 4.47
CA LEU A 105 3.40 -13.84 5.20
C LEU A 105 2.00 -13.96 4.58
N ILE A 106 1.87 -13.95 3.26
CA ILE A 106 0.57 -14.15 2.58
C ILE A 106 0.00 -15.52 2.91
N SER A 107 0.81 -16.58 2.84
CA SER A 107 0.41 -17.95 3.26
C SER A 107 0.03 -18.01 4.75
N GLY A 108 0.57 -17.09 5.56
CA GLY A 108 0.25 -16.92 6.97
C GLY A 108 -1.11 -16.28 7.25
N GLY A 109 -1.90 -15.95 6.22
CA GLY A 109 -3.30 -15.53 6.33
C GLY A 109 -3.54 -14.01 6.32
N PHE A 110 -2.58 -13.20 5.86
CA PHE A 110 -2.83 -11.77 5.61
C PHE A 110 -3.86 -11.59 4.49
N LYS A 111 -4.80 -10.66 4.69
CA LYS A 111 -5.84 -10.32 3.73
C LYS A 111 -5.50 -8.98 3.09
N LEU A 112 -5.31 -8.97 1.77
CA LEU A 112 -5.00 -7.74 1.05
C LEU A 112 -6.25 -7.16 0.39
N GLU A 113 -6.42 -5.84 0.52
CA GLU A 113 -7.31 -5.06 -0.33
C GLU A 113 -6.51 -4.64 -1.57
N HIS A 114 -6.91 -5.13 -2.74
CA HIS A 114 -6.19 -4.89 -3.98
C HIS A 114 -6.35 -3.45 -4.47
N THR A 115 -5.26 -2.88 -4.96
CA THR A 115 -5.26 -1.61 -5.67
C THR A 115 -5.92 -1.78 -7.04
N LEU A 116 -6.87 -0.92 -7.39
CA LEU A 116 -7.51 -0.92 -8.71
C LEU A 116 -6.50 -0.59 -9.80
N LEU A 117 -6.45 -1.40 -10.84
CA LEU A 117 -5.58 -1.17 -11.98
C LEU A 117 -6.02 0.05 -12.80
N ASN A 118 -5.07 0.76 -13.42
CA ASN A 118 -5.37 1.88 -14.32
C ASN A 118 -6.30 1.46 -15.47
N THR A 119 -6.21 0.22 -15.94
CA THR A 119 -7.11 -0.32 -16.99
C THR A 119 -8.55 -0.45 -16.51
N GLU A 120 -8.76 -0.80 -15.25
CA GLU A 120 -10.09 -0.90 -14.63
C GLU A 120 -10.67 0.48 -14.36
N LEU A 121 -9.83 1.42 -13.91
CA LEU A 121 -10.19 2.82 -13.69
C LEU A 121 -10.57 3.53 -14.99
N ASN A 122 -9.86 3.26 -16.08
CA ASN A 122 -10.15 3.84 -17.40
C ASN A 122 -11.47 3.34 -18.02
N GLN A 123 -12.00 2.21 -17.58
CA GLN A 123 -13.32 1.70 -17.98
C GLN A 123 -14.46 2.36 -17.17
N SER A 124 -14.18 3.08 -16.11
CA SER A 124 -15.18 3.82 -15.36
C SER A 124 -15.59 5.09 -16.12
N ASN A 125 -16.88 5.28 -16.39
CA ASN A 125 -17.45 6.53 -16.93
C ASN A 125 -17.46 7.67 -15.90
N SER A 126 -16.55 7.65 -14.93
CA SER A 126 -16.47 8.67 -13.90
C SER A 126 -15.93 9.99 -14.48
N PRO A 127 -16.57 11.14 -14.21
CA PRO A 127 -16.07 12.46 -14.61
C PRO A 127 -14.73 12.81 -13.92
N PHE A 128 -14.37 12.07 -12.90
CA PHE A 128 -13.12 12.26 -12.13
C PHE A 128 -11.95 11.40 -12.64
N ASN A 129 -12.20 10.52 -13.62
CA ASN A 129 -11.17 9.65 -14.15
C ASN A 129 -10.00 10.46 -14.71
N SER A 130 -8.77 10.11 -14.27
CA SER A 130 -7.51 10.79 -14.60
C SER A 130 -7.41 12.26 -14.14
N LYS A 131 -8.41 12.78 -13.39
CA LYS A 131 -8.42 14.14 -12.87
C LYS A 131 -7.66 14.25 -11.56
N THR A 132 -6.94 15.34 -11.36
CA THR A 132 -6.22 15.63 -10.10
C THR A 132 -7.12 16.41 -9.17
N ILE A 133 -7.42 15.83 -8.02
CA ILE A 133 -8.29 16.41 -6.96
C ILE A 133 -7.43 16.74 -5.73
N VAL A 134 -7.62 17.93 -5.18
CA VAL A 134 -7.02 18.36 -3.91
C VAL A 134 -8.13 18.63 -2.91
N PHE A 135 -7.95 18.16 -1.67
CA PHE A 135 -8.88 18.37 -0.56
C PHE A 135 -8.28 19.37 0.43
N THR A 136 -9.04 20.41 0.79
CA THR A 136 -8.64 21.43 1.78
C THR A 136 -9.80 21.75 2.73
N GLY A 137 -9.50 22.28 3.91
CA GLY A 137 -10.50 22.58 4.95
C GLY A 137 -10.93 21.36 5.76
N THR A 138 -11.93 21.57 6.65
CA THR A 138 -12.52 20.53 7.49
C THR A 138 -13.66 19.84 6.72
N MET A 139 -13.56 18.53 6.53
CA MET A 139 -14.53 17.76 5.78
C MET A 139 -15.55 17.10 6.72
N SER A 140 -16.77 16.84 6.21
CA SER A 140 -17.81 16.09 6.93
C SER A 140 -17.42 14.63 7.22
N GLU A 141 -16.55 14.06 6.40
CA GLU A 141 -15.95 12.74 6.58
C GLU A 141 -14.42 12.86 6.74
N SER A 142 -13.77 11.77 7.20
CA SER A 142 -12.30 11.78 7.28
C SER A 142 -11.69 11.98 5.89
N ARG A 143 -10.67 12.83 5.81
CA ARG A 143 -9.96 13.13 4.55
C ARG A 143 -9.45 11.84 3.88
N ALA A 144 -9.00 10.86 4.66
CA ALA A 144 -8.55 9.57 4.15
C ALA A 144 -9.67 8.80 3.43
N LYS A 145 -10.91 8.83 3.98
CA LYS A 145 -12.06 8.18 3.36
C LYS A 145 -12.43 8.85 2.03
N LEU A 146 -12.49 10.19 2.01
CA LEU A 146 -12.79 10.94 0.78
C LEU A 146 -11.71 10.74 -0.30
N GLN A 147 -10.45 10.71 0.10
CA GLN A 147 -9.34 10.42 -0.81
C GLN A 147 -9.43 8.99 -1.39
N LYS A 148 -9.80 8.00 -0.56
CA LYS A 148 -10.02 6.62 -1.01
C LYS A 148 -11.19 6.55 -2.01
N GLN A 149 -12.28 7.26 -1.77
CA GLN A 149 -13.42 7.34 -2.70
C GLN A 149 -13.02 8.01 -4.02
N ALA A 150 -12.32 9.15 -3.98
CA ALA A 150 -11.85 9.84 -5.20
C ALA A 150 -10.97 8.92 -6.05
N LYS A 151 -10.04 8.18 -5.42
CA LYS A 151 -9.20 7.20 -6.11
C LYS A 151 -10.01 6.06 -6.71
N ALA A 152 -11.05 5.58 -6.04
CA ALA A 152 -11.96 4.55 -6.57
C ALA A 152 -12.72 5.02 -7.83
N PHE A 153 -12.91 6.33 -7.98
CA PHE A 153 -13.46 6.96 -9.19
C PHE A 153 -12.40 7.30 -10.25
N GLY A 154 -11.16 6.83 -10.08
CA GLY A 154 -10.08 7.05 -11.04
C GLY A 154 -9.35 8.39 -10.89
N ALA A 155 -9.61 9.17 -9.83
CA ALA A 155 -8.94 10.43 -9.60
C ALA A 155 -7.52 10.26 -9.03
N ASN A 156 -6.64 11.18 -9.39
CA ASN A 156 -5.37 11.40 -8.73
C ASN A 156 -5.58 12.34 -7.54
N VAL A 157 -5.04 12.01 -6.37
CA VAL A 157 -5.17 12.86 -5.18
C VAL A 157 -3.88 13.62 -4.94
N GLY A 158 -3.93 14.94 -5.11
CA GLY A 158 -2.82 15.85 -4.84
C GLY A 158 -2.74 16.24 -3.35
N LYS A 159 -1.53 16.51 -2.87
CA LYS A 159 -1.28 17.00 -1.50
C LYS A 159 -1.46 18.51 -1.37
N SER A 160 -1.24 19.25 -2.46
CA SER A 160 -1.32 20.70 -2.54
C SER A 160 -1.83 21.13 -3.91
N VAL A 161 -2.42 22.32 -3.97
CA VAL A 161 -2.88 22.93 -5.24
C VAL A 161 -1.66 23.24 -6.11
N SER A 162 -1.76 22.93 -7.39
CA SER A 162 -0.74 23.22 -8.41
C SER A 162 -1.42 23.47 -9.76
N SER A 163 -0.63 23.84 -10.78
CA SER A 163 -1.13 23.99 -12.16
C SER A 163 -1.71 22.69 -12.76
N LYS A 164 -1.49 21.54 -12.11
CA LYS A 164 -2.05 20.24 -12.51
C LYS A 164 -3.32 19.87 -11.76
N THR A 165 -3.84 20.73 -10.89
CA THR A 165 -5.07 20.47 -10.12
C THR A 165 -6.29 20.78 -10.97
N ASP A 166 -7.11 19.74 -11.23
CA ASP A 166 -8.39 19.90 -11.97
C ASP A 166 -9.52 20.31 -11.05
N PHE A 167 -9.56 19.76 -9.81
CA PHE A 167 -10.62 20.03 -8.83
C PHE A 167 -10.04 20.32 -7.45
N LEU A 168 -10.57 21.37 -6.82
CA LEU A 168 -10.31 21.69 -5.42
C LEU A 168 -11.60 21.46 -4.62
N ILE A 169 -11.57 20.46 -3.73
CA ILE A 169 -12.68 20.19 -2.80
C ILE A 169 -12.41 20.95 -1.51
N ILE A 170 -13.29 21.88 -1.20
CA ILE A 170 -13.17 22.77 -0.04
C ILE A 170 -14.21 22.32 0.99
N GLY A 171 -13.75 21.96 2.19
CA GLY A 171 -14.61 21.75 3.33
C GLY A 171 -14.90 23.06 4.08
N GLU A 172 -15.67 22.94 5.16
CA GLU A 172 -15.93 24.06 6.05
C GLU A 172 -14.66 24.50 6.77
N ASN A 173 -14.54 25.80 7.06
CA ASN A 173 -13.44 26.37 7.87
C ASN A 173 -13.75 26.25 9.36
#